data_c0e29a53d441493efa1d283a219a033d
#
_entry.id   c0e29a53d441493efa1d283a219a033d
#
_cell.length_a   1.000
_cell.length_b   1.000
_cell.length_c   1.000
_cell.angle_alpha   90.00
_cell.angle_beta   90.00
_cell.angle_gamma   90.00
#
_symmetry.space_group_name_H-M   'P 1'
#
loop_
_entity.id
_entity.type
_entity.pdbx_description
1 polymer ?
#
loop_
_entity_poly.entity_id
_entity_poly.type
_entity_poly.pdbx_seq_one_letter_code
_entity_poly.pdbx_strand_id
1 'polypeptide(L)'
;MINLIASVAFGMVAAACSKGDSKPTPTPTPVVQLISTSVLLNEVDYASTTYGVNVKPVFKLFFNTKIDKTTISNAASISNSNGEIASCNFYLTNGDSCLVVNTTNNLQYLSKYNFQLNNTLKSSTGGALASTIARDFYTQIDSSRKFPTLTKDELLDKVQKQTLKYFWDFGHPVSGLTRE
;
A
#
# COMPACT_ATOMS: atom_id res chain seq x y z
N MET A 1 19.69 -8.09 -97.64
CA MET A 1 20.28 -9.42 -97.77
C MET A 1 21.06 -9.74 -96.51
N ILE A 2 20.69 -10.55 -95.71
CA ILE A 2 21.25 -11.24 -94.56
C ILE A 2 20.24 -11.35 -93.50
N ASN A 3 19.58 -12.54 -93.42
CA ASN A 3 18.72 -12.97 -92.39
C ASN A 3 19.53 -13.30 -91.11
N LEU A 4 19.15 -12.67 -90.00
CA LEU A 4 19.68 -13.05 -88.67
C LEU A 4 18.57 -13.79 -87.91
N ILE A 5 18.72 -15.09 -87.75
CA ILE A 5 17.84 -15.95 -87.01
C ILE A 5 18.24 -15.83 -85.53
N ALA A 6 17.35 -15.24 -84.72
CA ALA A 6 17.56 -15.17 -83.26
C ALA A 6 16.96 -16.45 -82.65
N SER A 7 17.81 -17.32 -82.09
CA SER A 7 17.43 -18.48 -81.32
C SER A 7 17.04 -18.08 -79.89
N VAL A 8 15.80 -18.30 -79.54
CA VAL A 8 15.28 -18.08 -78.16
C VAL A 8 15.50 -19.37 -77.38
N ALA A 9 16.44 -19.31 -76.43
CA ALA A 9 16.66 -20.38 -75.45
C ALA A 9 15.60 -20.25 -74.31
N PHE A 10 14.73 -21.22 -74.23
CA PHE A 10 13.71 -21.30 -73.16
C PHE A 10 14.37 -21.92 -71.90
N GLY A 11 14.76 -21.10 -70.94
CA GLY A 11 15.29 -21.52 -69.68
C GLY A 11 14.17 -21.96 -68.72
N MET A 12 14.11 -23.26 -68.42
CA MET A 12 13.21 -23.84 -67.45
C MET A 12 13.70 -23.53 -66.02
N VAL A 13 13.08 -22.56 -65.31
CA VAL A 13 13.36 -22.27 -63.93
C VAL A 13 12.55 -23.27 -63.09
N ALA A 14 13.24 -24.26 -62.47
CA ALA A 14 12.68 -25.12 -61.45
C ALA A 14 12.51 -24.31 -60.15
N ALA A 15 11.28 -23.95 -59.81
CA ALA A 15 10.93 -23.34 -58.51
C ALA A 15 11.02 -24.46 -57.46
N ALA A 16 12.11 -24.50 -56.71
CA ALA A 16 12.20 -25.32 -55.48
C ALA A 16 11.32 -24.68 -54.41
N CYS A 17 10.16 -25.24 -54.14
CA CYS A 17 9.37 -24.98 -52.95
C CYS A 17 10.13 -25.52 -51.72
N SER A 18 10.89 -24.63 -51.10
CA SER A 18 11.38 -24.85 -49.75
C SER A 18 10.18 -24.77 -48.81
N LYS A 19 9.71 -25.91 -48.28
CA LYS A 19 8.87 -25.97 -47.10
C LYS A 19 9.68 -25.43 -45.92
N GLY A 20 9.65 -24.13 -45.69
CA GLY A 20 10.06 -23.57 -44.44
C GLY A 20 9.08 -24.01 -43.37
N ASP A 21 9.53 -24.82 -42.43
CA ASP A 21 8.84 -25.04 -41.17
C ASP A 21 8.73 -23.70 -40.45
N SER A 22 7.69 -22.95 -40.74
CA SER A 22 7.33 -21.77 -39.96
C SER A 22 6.82 -22.28 -38.61
N LYS A 23 7.75 -22.30 -37.63
CA LYS A 23 7.41 -22.42 -36.23
C LYS A 23 6.22 -21.51 -35.94
N PRO A 24 5.08 -22.02 -35.41
CA PRO A 24 3.93 -21.18 -35.19
C PRO A 24 4.35 -20.00 -34.27
N THR A 25 4.17 -18.79 -34.78
CA THR A 25 4.39 -17.58 -33.96
C THR A 25 3.45 -17.67 -32.77
N PRO A 26 3.95 -17.62 -31.51
CA PRO A 26 3.09 -17.71 -30.34
C PRO A 26 2.03 -16.59 -30.43
N THR A 27 0.76 -16.97 -30.37
CA THR A 27 -0.35 -16.04 -30.31
C THR A 27 -0.12 -15.13 -29.08
N PRO A 28 -0.13 -13.79 -29.25
CA PRO A 28 0.07 -12.88 -28.11
C PRO A 28 -1.00 -13.14 -27.06
N THR A 29 -0.59 -13.38 -25.83
CA THR A 29 -1.49 -13.55 -24.70
C THR A 29 -2.31 -12.24 -24.53
N PRO A 30 -3.64 -12.30 -24.44
CA PRO A 30 -4.44 -11.10 -24.30
C PRO A 30 -4.08 -10.36 -23.02
N VAL A 31 -3.84 -9.05 -23.12
CA VAL A 31 -3.56 -8.18 -21.98
C VAL A 31 -4.84 -7.96 -21.21
N VAL A 32 -4.87 -8.42 -19.94
CA VAL A 32 -6.03 -8.24 -19.04
C VAL A 32 -5.78 -7.05 -18.11
N GLN A 33 -6.67 -6.06 -18.16
CA GLN A 33 -6.62 -4.90 -17.27
C GLN A 33 -6.83 -5.33 -15.81
N LEU A 34 -6.05 -4.74 -14.90
CA LEU A 34 -6.17 -4.99 -13.47
C LEU A 34 -7.27 -4.11 -12.87
N ILE A 35 -8.29 -4.75 -12.27
CA ILE A 35 -9.43 -4.07 -11.65
C ILE A 35 -9.50 -4.47 -10.20
N SER A 36 -9.52 -3.50 -9.27
CA SER A 36 -9.76 -3.74 -7.86
C SER A 36 -11.23 -4.08 -7.63
N THR A 37 -11.50 -5.20 -6.98
CA THR A 37 -12.85 -5.68 -6.67
C THR A 37 -13.26 -5.35 -5.23
N SER A 38 -12.30 -5.32 -4.31
CA SER A 38 -12.53 -4.97 -2.90
C SER A 38 -11.25 -4.45 -2.26
N VAL A 39 -11.39 -3.55 -1.30
CA VAL A 39 -10.30 -3.02 -0.48
C VAL A 39 -10.71 -3.09 0.98
N LEU A 40 -9.97 -3.84 1.78
CA LEU A 40 -10.19 -3.99 3.21
C LEU A 40 -9.07 -3.32 3.99
N LEU A 41 -9.40 -2.72 5.11
CA LEU A 41 -8.49 -2.23 6.14
C LEU A 41 -8.79 -2.94 7.46
N ASN A 42 -7.86 -3.73 7.96
CA ASN A 42 -8.02 -4.56 9.15
C ASN A 42 -9.29 -5.43 9.08
N GLU A 43 -9.51 -6.10 7.94
CA GLU A 43 -10.66 -6.98 7.61
C GLU A 43 -12.01 -6.27 7.48
N VAL A 44 -12.05 -4.93 7.54
CA VAL A 44 -13.26 -4.13 7.35
C VAL A 44 -13.21 -3.43 6.00
N ASP A 45 -14.35 -3.29 5.34
CA ASP A 45 -14.43 -2.60 4.04
C ASP A 45 -13.90 -1.17 4.16
N TYR A 46 -12.95 -0.83 3.30
CA TYR A 46 -12.29 0.48 3.25
C TYR A 46 -12.83 1.31 2.09
N ALA A 47 -14.10 1.71 2.22
CA ALA A 47 -14.78 2.50 1.18
C ALA A 47 -14.47 3.99 1.25
N SER A 48 -14.22 4.53 2.46
CA SER A 48 -14.02 5.96 2.71
C SER A 48 -12.98 6.20 3.80
N THR A 49 -12.81 7.46 4.22
CA THR A 49 -11.95 7.82 5.36
C THR A 49 -12.34 7.03 6.61
N THR A 50 -11.35 6.42 7.26
CA THR A 50 -11.53 5.58 8.44
C THR A 50 -10.76 6.14 9.62
N TYR A 51 -11.38 6.10 10.82
CA TYR A 51 -10.82 6.60 12.08
C TYR A 51 -10.52 5.47 13.06
N GLY A 52 -9.63 5.73 14.02
CA GLY A 52 -9.30 4.77 15.06
C GLY A 52 -8.55 3.53 14.56
N VAL A 53 -7.82 3.67 13.46
CA VAL A 53 -7.08 2.57 12.84
C VAL A 53 -5.88 2.19 13.70
N ASN A 54 -5.63 0.90 13.86
CA ASN A 54 -4.45 0.42 14.57
C ASN A 54 -3.17 1.00 13.95
N VAL A 55 -2.16 1.27 14.78
CA VAL A 55 -0.85 1.80 14.34
C VAL A 55 -0.05 0.83 13.46
N LYS A 56 -0.47 -0.43 13.38
CA LYS A 56 -0.02 -1.43 12.40
C LYS A 56 -1.18 -1.84 11.49
N PRO A 57 -1.58 -0.99 10.55
CA PRO A 57 -2.68 -1.32 9.64
C PRO A 57 -2.30 -2.43 8.68
N VAL A 58 -3.29 -3.24 8.32
CA VAL A 58 -3.20 -4.27 7.30
C VAL A 58 -4.22 -3.97 6.21
N PHE A 59 -3.74 -3.69 5.01
CA PHE A 59 -4.59 -3.50 3.83
C PHE A 59 -4.63 -4.77 3.03
N LYS A 60 -5.82 -5.19 2.60
CA LYS A 60 -6.02 -6.30 1.65
C LYS A 60 -6.78 -5.78 0.43
N LEU A 61 -6.18 -5.91 -0.73
CA LEU A 61 -6.74 -5.44 -1.99
C LEU A 61 -6.94 -6.65 -2.90
N PHE A 62 -8.18 -6.89 -3.28
CA PHE A 62 -8.56 -7.99 -4.17
C PHE A 62 -8.70 -7.50 -5.60
N PHE A 63 -8.26 -8.33 -6.54
CA PHE A 63 -8.28 -8.00 -7.97
C PHE A 63 -8.92 -9.11 -8.80
N ASN A 64 -9.36 -8.73 -9.98
CA ASN A 64 -9.99 -9.63 -10.95
C ASN A 64 -9.02 -10.65 -11.58
N THR A 65 -7.70 -10.41 -11.49
CA THR A 65 -6.65 -11.23 -12.09
C THR A 65 -5.36 -11.18 -11.27
N LYS A 66 -4.39 -12.01 -11.63
CA LYS A 66 -3.08 -12.09 -10.98
C LYS A 66 -2.28 -10.80 -11.17
N ILE A 67 -1.55 -10.41 -10.15
CA ILE A 67 -0.70 -9.22 -10.08
C ILE A 67 0.74 -9.59 -10.49
N ASP A 68 1.41 -8.69 -11.18
CA ASP A 68 2.85 -8.73 -11.41
C ASP A 68 3.59 -8.25 -10.16
N LYS A 69 4.31 -9.17 -9.51
CA LYS A 69 5.07 -8.93 -8.27
C LYS A 69 6.10 -7.82 -8.39
N THR A 70 6.67 -7.63 -9.58
CA THR A 70 7.76 -6.65 -9.82
C THR A 70 7.27 -5.21 -9.80
N THR A 71 5.97 -4.98 -9.97
CA THR A 71 5.37 -3.65 -10.03
C THR A 71 4.85 -3.12 -8.70
N ILE A 72 4.80 -3.95 -7.65
CA ILE A 72 4.12 -3.64 -6.38
C ILE A 72 4.83 -2.53 -5.61
N SER A 73 6.16 -2.63 -5.46
CA SER A 73 6.95 -1.71 -4.62
C SER A 73 6.86 -0.24 -5.05
N ASN A 74 6.62 0.00 -6.34
CA ASN A 74 6.49 1.34 -6.90
C ASN A 74 5.03 1.81 -7.00
N ALA A 75 4.08 0.91 -6.74
CA ALA A 75 2.67 1.17 -6.93
C ALA A 75 1.94 1.54 -5.65
N ALA A 76 2.31 0.93 -4.53
CA ALA A 76 1.61 1.12 -3.25
C ALA A 76 2.47 1.91 -2.26
N SER A 77 1.87 2.90 -1.59
CA SER A 77 2.53 3.70 -0.57
C SER A 77 1.56 4.13 0.52
N ILE A 78 2.11 4.37 1.71
CA ILE A 78 1.41 4.99 2.84
C ILE A 78 2.24 6.22 3.23
N SER A 79 1.64 7.40 3.22
CA SER A 79 2.31 8.65 3.60
C SER A 79 1.55 9.40 4.68
N ASN A 80 2.28 10.12 5.53
CA ASN A 80 1.68 11.02 6.51
C ASN A 80 1.35 12.40 5.88
N SER A 81 0.79 13.31 6.68
CA SER A 81 0.43 14.67 6.25
C SER A 81 1.63 15.52 5.80
N ASN A 82 2.85 15.16 6.21
CA ASN A 82 4.08 15.84 5.84
C ASN A 82 4.71 15.27 4.55
N GLY A 83 4.09 14.23 3.95
CA GLY A 83 4.59 13.55 2.76
C GLY A 83 5.66 12.49 3.05
N GLU A 84 5.94 12.16 4.30
CA GLU A 84 6.86 11.09 4.67
C GLU A 84 6.23 9.72 4.40
N ILE A 85 6.96 8.87 3.69
CA ILE A 85 6.49 7.54 3.31
C ILE A 85 6.86 6.52 4.40
N ALA A 86 5.86 5.81 4.89
CA ALA A 86 6.06 4.71 5.81
C ALA A 86 6.65 3.48 5.10
N SER A 87 7.59 2.81 5.74
CA SER A 87 8.13 1.55 5.24
C SER A 87 7.07 0.46 5.30
N CYS A 88 6.81 -0.19 4.15
CA CYS A 88 5.77 -1.20 4.00
C CYS A 88 6.35 -2.54 3.55
N ASN A 89 5.72 -3.62 3.99
CA ASN A 89 5.92 -4.96 3.47
C ASN A 89 4.76 -5.30 2.54
N PHE A 90 5.08 -5.98 1.44
CA PHE A 90 4.13 -6.38 0.41
C PHE A 90 4.18 -7.88 0.22
N TYR A 91 3.05 -8.55 0.18
CA TYR A 91 2.96 -9.95 -0.19
C TYR A 91 1.64 -10.26 -0.89
N LEU A 92 1.67 -11.29 -1.71
CA LEU A 92 0.50 -11.73 -2.48
C LEU A 92 -0.09 -12.98 -1.86
N THR A 93 -1.41 -13.05 -1.88
CA THR A 93 -2.21 -14.20 -1.44
C THR A 93 -3.28 -14.54 -2.48
N ASN A 94 -4.10 -15.52 -2.22
CA ASN A 94 -5.20 -15.93 -3.11
C ASN A 94 -4.74 -16.18 -4.57
N GLY A 95 -3.64 -16.94 -4.74
CA GLY A 95 -3.10 -17.22 -6.07
C GLY A 95 -2.59 -16.00 -6.83
N ASP A 96 -2.00 -15.04 -6.11
CA ASP A 96 -1.46 -13.77 -6.60
C ASP A 96 -2.54 -12.74 -7.04
N SER A 97 -3.81 -12.92 -6.67
CA SER A 97 -4.91 -11.98 -6.96
C SER A 97 -5.29 -11.07 -5.79
N CYS A 98 -4.64 -11.23 -4.63
CA CYS A 98 -4.82 -10.37 -3.47
C CYS A 98 -3.48 -9.80 -3.02
N LEU A 99 -3.35 -8.47 -3.02
CA LEU A 99 -2.21 -7.74 -2.47
C LEU A 99 -2.48 -7.43 -1.01
N VAL A 100 -1.55 -7.84 -0.14
CA VAL A 100 -1.55 -7.47 1.27
C VAL A 100 -0.41 -6.49 1.53
N VAL A 101 -0.75 -5.37 2.15
CA VAL A 101 0.19 -4.29 2.52
C VAL A 101 0.11 -4.07 4.02
N ASN A 102 1.23 -4.14 4.71
CA ASN A 102 1.33 -3.78 6.12
C ASN A 102 2.57 -2.90 6.36
N THR A 103 2.51 -2.07 7.38
CA THR A 103 3.66 -1.24 7.77
C THR A 103 4.70 -2.07 8.52
N THR A 104 5.97 -1.83 8.25
CA THR A 104 7.10 -2.47 8.95
C THR A 104 7.16 -2.02 10.41
N ASN A 105 7.01 -0.71 10.62
CA ASN A 105 7.02 -0.07 11.93
C ASN A 105 5.62 0.40 12.33
N ASN A 106 5.44 0.67 13.62
CA ASN A 106 4.23 1.34 14.09
C ASN A 106 4.15 2.75 13.49
N LEU A 107 2.98 3.10 13.00
CA LEU A 107 2.64 4.48 12.65
C LEU A 107 2.49 5.32 13.93
N GLN A 108 2.52 6.63 13.79
CA GLN A 108 2.27 7.55 14.91
C GLN A 108 0.80 7.47 15.32
N TYR A 109 0.55 7.58 16.61
CA TYR A 109 -0.81 7.68 17.15
C TYR A 109 -1.46 9.02 16.76
N LEU A 110 -2.78 9.03 16.69
CA LEU A 110 -3.61 10.23 16.45
C LEU A 110 -3.17 11.04 15.21
N SER A 111 -2.71 10.35 14.19
CA SER A 111 -2.12 10.96 12.99
C SER A 111 -2.86 10.57 11.74
N LYS A 112 -2.94 11.50 10.79
CA LYS A 112 -3.52 11.28 9.47
C LYS A 112 -2.49 10.64 8.55
N TYR A 113 -2.93 9.61 7.82
CA TYR A 113 -2.19 8.97 6.76
C TYR A 113 -3.05 8.83 5.51
N ASN A 114 -2.39 8.81 4.37
CA ASN A 114 -2.99 8.52 3.06
C ASN A 114 -2.42 7.20 2.53
N PHE A 115 -3.29 6.25 2.23
CA PHE A 115 -2.95 5.05 1.47
C PHE A 115 -3.16 5.33 0.00
N GLN A 116 -2.15 5.08 -0.82
CA GLN A 116 -2.20 5.28 -2.26
C GLN A 116 -1.77 4.04 -3.02
N LEU A 117 -2.55 3.68 -4.04
CA LEU A 117 -2.21 2.68 -5.04
C LEU A 117 -2.36 3.31 -6.43
N ASN A 118 -1.27 3.38 -7.17
CA ASN A 118 -1.23 4.03 -8.47
C ASN A 118 -1.28 3.02 -9.64
N ASN A 119 -1.43 3.52 -10.85
CA ASN A 119 -1.56 2.73 -12.07
C ASN A 119 -0.25 2.10 -12.58
N THR A 120 0.86 2.23 -11.86
CA THR A 120 2.08 1.47 -12.14
C THR A 120 1.93 0.00 -11.78
N LEU A 121 0.93 -0.35 -10.92
CA LEU A 121 0.58 -1.73 -10.65
C LEU A 121 0.02 -2.39 -11.90
N LYS A 122 0.54 -3.56 -12.24
CA LYS A 122 0.14 -4.30 -13.45
C LYS A 122 -0.35 -5.70 -13.12
N SER A 123 -1.17 -6.23 -14.01
CA SER A 123 -1.50 -7.65 -14.04
C SER A 123 -0.32 -8.46 -14.55
N SER A 124 -0.31 -9.76 -14.28
CA SER A 124 0.69 -10.72 -14.81
C SER A 124 0.74 -10.77 -16.35
N THR A 125 -0.30 -10.27 -17.03
CA THR A 125 -0.36 -10.14 -18.50
C THR A 125 0.01 -8.74 -18.99
N GLY A 126 0.43 -7.82 -18.10
CA GLY A 126 0.90 -6.47 -18.43
C GLY A 126 -0.16 -5.38 -18.42
N GLY A 127 -1.44 -5.69 -18.12
CA GLY A 127 -2.51 -4.69 -18.04
C GLY A 127 -2.36 -3.81 -16.79
N ALA A 128 -2.43 -2.49 -16.95
CA ALA A 128 -2.32 -1.55 -15.83
C ALA A 128 -3.58 -1.54 -14.95
N LEU A 129 -3.45 -1.02 -13.72
CA LEU A 129 -4.59 -0.80 -12.82
C LEU A 129 -5.57 0.21 -13.46
N ALA A 130 -6.85 -0.16 -13.49
CA ALA A 130 -7.90 0.62 -14.14
C ALA A 130 -8.14 1.98 -13.49
N SER A 131 -8.10 2.02 -12.15
CA SER A 131 -8.33 3.24 -11.37
C SER A 131 -7.37 3.27 -10.18
N THR A 132 -6.75 4.41 -9.96
CA THR A 132 -5.94 4.66 -8.77
C THR A 132 -6.80 4.66 -7.51
N ILE A 133 -6.25 4.20 -6.40
CA ILE A 133 -6.90 4.23 -5.09
C ILE A 133 -6.11 5.20 -4.22
N ALA A 134 -6.79 6.20 -3.69
CA ALA A 134 -6.23 7.14 -2.71
C ALA A 134 -7.26 7.35 -1.61
N ARG A 135 -6.91 6.99 -0.37
CA ARG A 135 -7.84 7.05 0.78
C ARG A 135 -7.13 7.43 2.05
N ASP A 136 -7.76 8.28 2.83
CA ASP A 136 -7.25 8.76 4.09
C ASP A 136 -7.68 7.85 5.25
N PHE A 137 -6.82 7.72 6.25
CA PHE A 137 -7.17 7.10 7.52
C PHE A 137 -6.48 7.82 8.67
N TYR A 138 -7.05 7.69 9.87
CA TYR A 138 -6.53 8.26 11.10
C TYR A 138 -6.23 7.16 12.09
N THR A 139 -5.03 7.16 12.64
CA THR A 139 -4.62 6.17 13.64
C THR A 139 -5.32 6.42 14.97
N GLN A 140 -5.44 5.34 15.74
CA GLN A 140 -6.04 5.35 17.08
C GLN A 140 -5.26 6.22 18.07
N ILE A 141 -5.92 6.55 19.17
CA ILE A 141 -5.31 7.21 20.33
C ILE A 141 -4.35 6.23 21.02
N ASP A 142 -3.24 6.74 21.54
CA ASP A 142 -2.38 5.96 22.43
C ASP A 142 -3.07 5.77 23.78
N SER A 143 -3.69 4.63 23.95
CA SER A 143 -4.35 4.23 25.20
C SER A 143 -3.43 3.50 26.17
N SER A 144 -2.12 3.45 25.90
CA SER A 144 -1.17 2.85 26.82
C SER A 144 -1.14 3.61 28.14
N ARG A 145 -0.97 2.87 29.21
CA ARG A 145 -0.92 3.46 30.56
C ARG A 145 0.32 4.37 30.68
N LYS A 146 0.12 5.68 30.87
CA LYS A 146 1.19 6.68 31.01
C LYS A 146 1.70 6.81 32.46
N PHE A 147 0.90 6.34 33.40
CA PHE A 147 1.23 6.47 34.81
C PHE A 147 1.48 5.09 35.44
N PRO A 148 2.39 5.00 36.42
CA PRO A 148 2.62 3.76 37.15
C PRO A 148 1.35 3.33 37.86
N THR A 149 1.18 2.01 38.01
CA THR A 149 0.10 1.46 38.83
C THR A 149 0.49 1.69 40.28
N LEU A 150 -0.27 2.50 40.99
CA LEU A 150 -0.11 2.72 42.42
C LEU A 150 -1.16 1.89 43.14
N THR A 151 -0.81 1.34 44.31
CA THR A 151 -1.77 0.80 45.25
C THR A 151 -2.64 1.93 45.82
N LYS A 152 -3.76 1.59 46.45
CA LYS A 152 -4.66 2.57 47.05
C LYS A 152 -3.93 3.43 48.10
N ASP A 153 -3.06 2.81 48.92
CA ASP A 153 -2.34 3.49 49.96
C ASP A 153 -1.23 4.38 49.41
N GLU A 154 -0.49 3.94 48.39
CA GLU A 154 0.51 4.76 47.70
C GLU A 154 -0.13 5.98 47.00
N LEU A 155 -1.33 5.80 46.41
CA LEU A 155 -2.07 6.90 45.79
C LEU A 155 -2.49 7.91 46.84
N LEU A 156 -3.03 7.45 47.98
CA LEU A 156 -3.46 8.30 49.09
C LEU A 156 -2.27 9.10 49.66
N ASP A 157 -1.15 8.44 49.93
CA ASP A 157 0.08 9.07 50.41
C ASP A 157 0.60 10.15 49.41
N LYS A 158 0.60 9.81 48.13
CA LYS A 158 1.00 10.76 47.07
C LYS A 158 0.08 11.98 47.00
N VAL A 159 -1.25 11.78 47.08
CA VAL A 159 -2.22 12.86 47.09
C VAL A 159 -2.01 13.75 48.33
N GLN A 160 -1.88 13.17 49.52
CA GLN A 160 -1.64 13.90 50.76
C GLN A 160 -0.38 14.73 50.69
N LYS A 161 0.74 14.16 50.20
CA LYS A 161 2.02 14.87 50.04
C LYS A 161 1.90 16.04 49.05
N GLN A 162 1.25 15.84 47.93
CA GLN A 162 1.08 16.90 46.94
C GLN A 162 0.16 18.02 47.45
N THR A 163 -0.90 17.65 48.17
CA THR A 163 -1.81 18.63 48.78
C THR A 163 -1.08 19.45 49.86
N LEU A 164 -0.33 18.77 50.72
CA LEU A 164 0.45 19.49 51.74
C LEU A 164 1.48 20.43 51.10
N LYS A 165 2.19 19.92 50.08
CA LYS A 165 3.17 20.72 49.33
C LYS A 165 2.51 21.99 48.70
N TYR A 166 1.32 21.84 48.11
CA TYR A 166 0.57 22.95 47.55
C TYR A 166 0.28 24.03 48.62
N PHE A 167 -0.26 23.66 49.78
CA PHE A 167 -0.53 24.60 50.87
C PHE A 167 0.73 25.22 51.42
N TRP A 168 1.84 24.49 51.48
CA TRP A 168 3.12 24.98 51.95
C TRP A 168 3.76 25.98 50.99
N ASP A 169 3.80 25.65 49.72
CA ASP A 169 4.47 26.48 48.70
C ASP A 169 3.68 27.75 48.35
N PHE A 170 2.34 27.67 48.40
CA PHE A 170 1.44 28.78 48.03
C PHE A 170 0.74 29.41 49.23
N GLY A 171 1.13 29.10 50.45
CA GLY A 171 0.62 29.74 51.65
C GLY A 171 1.02 31.23 51.74
N HIS A 172 0.07 32.06 52.08
CA HIS A 172 0.37 33.51 52.32
C HIS A 172 1.21 33.64 53.60
N PRO A 173 2.35 34.35 53.57
CA PRO A 173 3.32 34.36 54.68
C PRO A 173 2.78 34.95 56.01
N VAL A 174 1.70 35.72 55.94
CA VAL A 174 1.07 36.33 57.12
C VAL A 174 -0.21 35.63 57.55
N SER A 175 -1.08 35.24 56.62
CA SER A 175 -2.39 34.65 56.92
C SER A 175 -2.42 33.14 56.89
N GLY A 176 -1.41 32.47 56.29
CA GLY A 176 -1.40 31.03 56.08
C GLY A 176 -2.43 30.53 55.07
N LEU A 177 -3.24 31.39 54.46
CA LEU A 177 -4.22 31.03 53.45
C LEU A 177 -3.52 30.84 52.09
N THR A 178 -3.97 29.85 51.32
CA THR A 178 -3.51 29.70 49.93
C THR A 178 -3.99 30.85 49.08
N ARG A 179 -3.12 31.25 48.14
CA ARG A 179 -3.52 32.19 47.10
C ARG A 179 -4.27 31.41 45.99
N GLU A 180 -5.37 31.94 45.55
CA GLU A 180 -6.07 31.49 44.34
C GLU A 180 -5.38 32.02 43.08
#